data_5a08d5723353f85da6910f7597850193
#
_entry.id   5a08d5723353f85da6910f7597850193
#
_cell.length_a   1.000
_cell.length_b   1.000
_cell.length_c   1.000
_cell.angle_alpha   90.00
_cell.angle_beta   90.00
_cell.angle_gamma   90.00
#
_symmetry.space_group_name_H-M   'P 1'
#
loop_
_entity.id
_entity.type
_entity.pdbx_description
1 polymer ?
#
loop_
_entity_poly.entity_id
_entity_poly.type
_entity_poly.pdbx_seq_one_letter_code
_entity_poly.pdbx_strand_id
1 'polypeptide(L)'
;MTDVPAAVPAPAKKRRGRETALDMVRTLVVVFALVIPLWFFGQASPSDSKAIRPIDPSETYTDFHAATGGPVPSTPTGWTPNYQGYDSSVARVGYVKGKHYMEWQASTGTGWVYDATGKGSQTGTLSVAGATWQTWSDGSGNTSLVRSFGGVTELVGGVRQTGSIDDLKVLAATIR
;
A
#
# COMPACT_ATOMS: atom_id res chain seq x y z
N MET A 1 -7.32 -58.03 77.45
CA MET A 1 -8.20 -57.07 76.76
C MET A 1 -7.29 -56.22 75.94
N THR A 2 -7.20 -56.52 74.66
CA THR A 2 -6.31 -55.77 73.68
C THR A 2 -7.21 -54.95 72.79
N ASP A 3 -7.14 -53.65 72.96
CA ASP A 3 -7.89 -52.70 72.22
C ASP A 3 -7.27 -52.57 70.80
N VAL A 4 -8.06 -52.88 69.77
CA VAL A 4 -7.67 -52.70 68.33
C VAL A 4 -8.12 -51.32 67.88
N PRO A 5 -7.23 -50.45 67.46
CA PRO A 5 -7.62 -49.16 66.99
C PRO A 5 -8.31 -49.29 65.63
N ALA A 6 -9.47 -48.61 65.49
CA ALA A 6 -10.25 -48.50 64.25
C ALA A 6 -9.50 -47.80 63.13
N ALA A 7 -9.48 -48.46 61.98
CA ALA A 7 -8.84 -47.90 60.76
C ALA A 7 -9.56 -46.65 60.27
N VAL A 8 -8.81 -45.56 60.10
CA VAL A 8 -9.27 -44.28 59.49
C VAL A 8 -9.48 -44.50 58.01
N PRO A 9 -10.66 -44.17 57.44
CA PRO A 9 -10.87 -44.30 55.99
C PRO A 9 -10.04 -43.30 55.21
N ALA A 10 -9.34 -43.81 54.17
CA ALA A 10 -8.51 -43.01 53.28
C ALA A 10 -9.35 -41.98 52.48
N PRO A 11 -8.87 -40.74 52.29
CA PRO A 11 -9.60 -39.73 51.55
C PRO A 11 -9.76 -40.13 50.08
N ALA A 12 -10.99 -40.03 49.56
CA ALA A 12 -11.31 -40.32 48.17
C ALA A 12 -10.56 -39.37 47.20
N LYS A 13 -9.76 -39.94 46.29
CA LYS A 13 -9.07 -39.19 45.23
C LYS A 13 -10.11 -38.49 44.34
N LYS A 14 -10.26 -37.20 44.47
CA LYS A 14 -11.03 -36.35 43.54
C LYS A 14 -10.48 -36.52 42.13
N ARG A 15 -11.33 -36.95 41.19
CA ARG A 15 -11.03 -37.02 39.74
C ARG A 15 -10.95 -35.59 39.15
N ARG A 16 -9.78 -34.99 39.28
CA ARG A 16 -9.50 -33.61 38.81
C ARG A 16 -9.39 -33.42 37.27
N GLY A 17 -9.47 -34.48 36.49
CA GLY A 17 -9.17 -34.40 35.06
C GLY A 17 -10.33 -34.04 34.13
N ARG A 18 -11.59 -34.23 34.57
CA ARG A 18 -12.76 -34.05 33.72
C ARG A 18 -13.34 -32.62 33.77
N GLU A 19 -13.23 -31.96 34.91
CA GLU A 19 -13.67 -30.58 35.12
C GLU A 19 -12.76 -29.62 34.35
N THR A 20 -11.44 -29.87 34.33
CA THR A 20 -10.47 -29.03 33.61
C THR A 20 -10.65 -29.05 32.08
N ALA A 21 -11.03 -30.23 31.53
CA ALA A 21 -11.25 -30.35 30.08
C ALA A 21 -12.55 -29.62 29.63
N LEU A 22 -13.61 -29.72 30.43
CA LEU A 22 -14.87 -29.01 30.17
C LEU A 22 -14.72 -27.47 30.30
N ASP A 23 -13.98 -26.99 31.27
CA ASP A 23 -13.68 -25.59 31.44
C ASP A 23 -12.81 -25.06 30.30
N MET A 24 -11.85 -25.86 29.82
CA MET A 24 -11.01 -25.49 28.68
C MET A 24 -11.83 -25.40 27.40
N VAL A 25 -12.76 -26.32 27.14
CA VAL A 25 -13.67 -26.29 26.01
C VAL A 25 -14.59 -25.07 26.10
N ARG A 26 -15.12 -24.75 27.28
CA ARG A 26 -16.00 -23.61 27.52
C ARG A 26 -15.29 -22.28 27.25
N THR A 27 -14.04 -22.15 27.70
CA THR A 27 -13.20 -20.98 27.44
C THR A 27 -12.89 -20.85 25.95
N LEU A 28 -12.60 -21.95 25.27
CA LEU A 28 -12.32 -21.98 23.83
C LEU A 28 -13.55 -21.54 23.01
N VAL A 29 -14.75 -21.99 23.39
CA VAL A 29 -16.00 -21.58 22.73
C VAL A 29 -16.25 -20.09 22.90
N VAL A 30 -16.00 -19.51 24.08
CA VAL A 30 -16.17 -18.07 24.30
C VAL A 30 -15.14 -17.27 23.49
N VAL A 31 -13.90 -17.72 23.43
CA VAL A 31 -12.85 -17.05 22.63
C VAL A 31 -13.20 -17.11 21.14
N PHE A 32 -13.63 -18.25 20.61
CA PHE A 32 -14.03 -18.35 19.21
C PHE A 32 -15.30 -17.56 18.90
N ALA A 33 -16.25 -17.50 19.84
CA ALA A 33 -17.46 -16.68 19.68
C ALA A 33 -17.16 -15.16 19.59
N LEU A 34 -16.04 -14.73 20.15
CA LEU A 34 -15.58 -13.34 20.05
C LEU A 34 -14.64 -13.11 18.84
N VAL A 35 -13.73 -14.05 18.59
CA VAL A 35 -12.71 -13.90 17.54
C VAL A 35 -13.31 -14.08 16.14
N ILE A 36 -14.24 -15.02 15.95
CA ILE A 36 -14.84 -15.26 14.63
C ILE A 36 -15.62 -14.03 14.11
N PRO A 37 -16.50 -13.39 14.91
CA PRO A 37 -17.15 -12.15 14.47
C PRO A 37 -16.14 -11.03 14.22
N LEU A 38 -15.16 -10.83 15.10
CA LEU A 38 -14.13 -9.79 14.91
C LEU A 38 -13.32 -10.03 13.64
N TRP A 39 -12.99 -11.29 13.33
CA TRP A 39 -12.31 -11.65 12.09
C TRP A 39 -13.21 -11.41 10.86
N PHE A 40 -14.50 -11.77 10.94
CA PHE A 40 -15.47 -11.55 9.87
C PHE A 40 -15.75 -10.06 9.64
N PHE A 41 -15.90 -9.27 10.71
CA PHE A 41 -16.08 -7.82 10.62
C PHE A 41 -14.78 -7.09 10.28
N GLY A 42 -13.62 -7.61 10.67
CA GLY A 42 -12.31 -7.09 10.29
C GLY A 42 -11.96 -7.37 8.83
N GLN A 43 -12.58 -8.37 8.19
CA GLN A 43 -12.50 -8.62 6.75
C GLN A 43 -13.60 -7.93 5.95
N ALA A 44 -14.53 -7.24 6.59
CA ALA A 44 -15.40 -6.32 5.87
C ALA A 44 -14.47 -5.31 5.21
N SER A 45 -14.18 -5.55 3.94
CA SER A 45 -13.40 -4.63 3.10
C SER A 45 -13.99 -3.25 3.32
N PRO A 46 -13.19 -2.24 3.66
CA PRO A 46 -13.70 -0.89 3.65
C PRO A 46 -14.33 -0.75 2.27
N SER A 47 -15.63 -0.51 2.25
CA SER A 47 -16.37 -0.30 1.02
C SER A 47 -15.55 0.67 0.18
N ASP A 48 -15.09 0.22 -1.00
CA ASP A 48 -14.23 0.92 -1.95
C ASP A 48 -14.83 2.23 -2.51
N SER A 49 -15.85 2.73 -1.87
CA SER A 49 -16.46 4.02 -2.12
C SER A 49 -16.02 5.09 -1.10
N LYS A 50 -14.72 5.13 -0.73
CA LYS A 50 -14.17 6.41 -0.33
C LYS A 50 -14.32 7.32 -1.53
N ALA A 51 -15.33 8.20 -1.46
CA ALA A 51 -15.58 9.18 -2.50
C ALA A 51 -14.23 9.80 -2.88
N ILE A 52 -13.82 9.59 -4.13
CA ILE A 52 -12.61 10.20 -4.67
C ILE A 52 -12.79 11.69 -4.46
N ARG A 53 -11.97 12.30 -3.61
CA ARG A 53 -11.97 13.74 -3.42
C ARG A 53 -11.05 14.34 -4.49
N PRO A 54 -11.59 14.99 -5.50
CA PRO A 54 -10.78 15.72 -6.47
C PRO A 54 -9.99 16.81 -5.75
N ILE A 55 -8.75 16.97 -6.12
CA ILE A 55 -7.89 18.08 -5.70
C ILE A 55 -7.44 18.85 -6.92
N ASP A 56 -7.00 20.08 -6.72
CA ASP A 56 -6.32 20.88 -7.75
C ASP A 56 -4.80 20.77 -7.52
N PRO A 57 -4.03 20.13 -8.40
CA PRO A 57 -2.58 19.98 -8.25
C PRO A 57 -1.78 21.20 -8.76
N SER A 58 -2.42 22.27 -9.17
CA SER A 58 -1.77 23.44 -9.81
C SER A 58 -0.70 24.08 -8.94
N GLU A 59 -0.92 24.14 -7.63
CA GLU A 59 0.06 24.65 -6.66
C GLU A 59 1.36 23.82 -6.70
N THR A 60 1.25 22.50 -6.55
CA THR A 60 2.40 21.59 -6.59
C THR A 60 3.16 21.70 -7.92
N TYR A 61 2.46 21.84 -9.04
CA TYR A 61 3.09 22.03 -10.36
C TYR A 61 3.79 23.37 -10.47
N THR A 62 3.15 24.43 -9.99
CA THR A 62 3.73 25.79 -10.04
C THR A 62 4.99 25.86 -9.20
N ASP A 63 4.96 25.33 -7.99
CA ASP A 63 6.10 25.35 -7.07
C ASP A 63 7.26 24.53 -7.61
N PHE A 64 6.96 23.32 -8.12
CA PHE A 64 7.97 22.46 -8.72
C PHE A 64 8.60 23.10 -9.95
N HIS A 65 7.78 23.62 -10.87
CA HIS A 65 8.28 24.29 -12.08
C HIS A 65 9.09 25.55 -11.75
N ALA A 66 8.65 26.36 -10.80
CA ALA A 66 9.37 27.55 -10.36
C ALA A 66 10.73 27.20 -9.72
N ALA A 67 10.79 26.10 -8.95
CA ALA A 67 12.02 25.68 -8.29
C ALA A 67 13.02 25.00 -9.23
N THR A 68 12.58 24.32 -10.28
CA THR A 68 13.43 23.41 -11.07
C THR A 68 13.46 23.74 -12.57
N GLY A 69 12.49 24.52 -13.08
CA GLY A 69 12.26 24.68 -14.52
C GLY A 69 11.80 23.39 -15.21
N GLY A 70 11.56 22.32 -14.43
CA GLY A 70 11.19 21.01 -14.96
C GLY A 70 9.78 20.97 -15.54
N PRO A 71 9.51 20.01 -16.44
CA PRO A 71 8.19 19.82 -16.99
C PRO A 71 7.20 19.28 -15.94
N VAL A 72 5.92 19.56 -16.15
CA VAL A 72 4.84 19.08 -15.31
C VAL A 72 3.75 18.42 -16.15
N PRO A 73 3.05 17.40 -15.63
CA PRO A 73 1.96 16.77 -16.37
C PRO A 73 0.72 17.66 -16.42
N SER A 74 -0.08 17.49 -17.45
CA SER A 74 -1.49 17.87 -17.40
C SER A 74 -2.33 16.67 -16.95
N THR A 75 -3.48 16.93 -16.35
CA THR A 75 -4.38 15.83 -15.93
C THR A 75 -4.85 15.03 -17.14
N PRO A 76 -4.58 13.70 -17.19
CA PRO A 76 -5.02 12.89 -18.31
C PRO A 76 -6.55 12.77 -18.36
N THR A 77 -7.10 12.67 -19.56
CA THR A 77 -8.56 12.56 -19.76
C THR A 77 -9.12 11.32 -19.04
N GLY A 78 -10.15 11.52 -18.24
CA GLY A 78 -10.82 10.48 -17.45
C GLY A 78 -10.10 10.08 -16.16
N TRP A 79 -9.01 10.76 -15.80
CA TRP A 79 -8.33 10.61 -14.52
C TRP A 79 -8.64 11.79 -13.60
N THR A 80 -8.68 11.54 -12.32
CA THR A 80 -8.97 12.56 -11.30
C THR A 80 -7.78 12.66 -10.35
N PRO A 81 -7.15 13.84 -10.21
CA PRO A 81 -6.15 14.05 -9.17
C PRO A 81 -6.78 13.88 -7.79
N ASN A 82 -6.16 13.09 -6.92
CA ASN A 82 -6.68 12.82 -5.58
C ASN A 82 -5.64 12.93 -4.46
N TYR A 83 -4.40 13.13 -4.83
CA TYR A 83 -3.28 13.31 -3.91
C TYR A 83 -2.28 14.31 -4.49
N GLN A 84 -1.75 15.18 -3.65
CA GLN A 84 -0.61 16.01 -3.97
C GLN A 84 0.30 16.17 -2.76
N GLY A 85 1.56 16.42 -3.00
CA GLY A 85 2.55 16.72 -1.97
C GLY A 85 3.86 17.20 -2.58
N TYR A 86 4.54 18.05 -1.82
CA TYR A 86 5.90 18.48 -2.14
C TYR A 86 6.73 18.28 -0.87
N ASP A 87 7.40 17.15 -0.79
CA ASP A 87 8.15 16.73 0.39
C ASP A 87 9.62 16.46 0.02
N SER A 88 10.54 16.99 0.84
CA SER A 88 11.98 16.73 0.71
C SER A 88 12.52 16.90 -0.72
N SER A 89 12.02 17.91 -1.44
CA SER A 89 12.34 18.21 -2.84
C SER A 89 11.71 17.27 -3.90
N VAL A 90 10.83 16.37 -3.52
CA VAL A 90 10.09 15.51 -4.46
C VAL A 90 8.65 16.01 -4.58
N ALA A 91 8.28 16.48 -5.75
CA ALA A 91 6.89 16.78 -6.09
C ALA A 91 6.15 15.47 -6.40
N ARG A 92 4.90 15.33 -5.95
CA ARG A 92 4.07 14.14 -6.15
C ARG A 92 2.64 14.53 -6.43
N VAL A 93 2.05 13.90 -7.45
CA VAL A 93 0.61 14.01 -7.74
C VAL A 93 0.08 12.63 -8.10
N GLY A 94 -0.93 12.19 -7.35
CA GLY A 94 -1.62 10.93 -7.57
C GLY A 94 -2.92 11.12 -8.34
N TYR A 95 -3.21 10.17 -9.22
CA TYR A 95 -4.40 10.16 -10.08
C TYR A 95 -5.14 8.85 -9.94
N VAL A 96 -6.46 8.92 -9.95
CA VAL A 96 -7.35 7.76 -9.87
C VAL A 96 -8.32 7.72 -11.04
N LYS A 97 -8.64 6.49 -11.49
CA LYS A 97 -9.68 6.19 -12.48
C LYS A 97 -10.32 4.86 -12.13
N GLY A 98 -11.49 4.90 -11.52
CA GLY A 98 -12.13 3.70 -10.98
C GLY A 98 -11.29 3.06 -9.88
N LYS A 99 -10.77 1.84 -10.13
CA LYS A 99 -9.88 1.12 -9.21
C LYS A 99 -8.38 1.33 -9.52
N HIS A 100 -8.07 2.01 -10.60
CA HIS A 100 -6.69 2.26 -11.02
C HIS A 100 -6.14 3.49 -10.34
N TYR A 101 -4.89 3.38 -9.90
CA TYR A 101 -4.09 4.46 -9.34
C TYR A 101 -2.76 4.54 -10.06
N MET A 102 -2.31 5.73 -10.35
CA MET A 102 -0.97 6.04 -10.83
C MET A 102 -0.49 7.34 -10.20
N GLU A 103 0.81 7.54 -10.15
CA GLU A 103 1.43 8.71 -9.54
C GLU A 103 2.50 9.29 -10.47
N TRP A 104 2.55 10.61 -10.55
CA TRP A 104 3.71 11.34 -11.05
C TRP A 104 4.54 11.82 -9.87
N GLN A 105 5.85 11.64 -9.97
CA GLN A 105 6.82 12.12 -9.01
C GLN A 105 7.97 12.77 -9.77
N ALA A 106 8.53 13.85 -9.25
CA ALA A 106 9.66 14.53 -9.86
C ALA A 106 10.56 15.22 -8.84
N SER A 107 11.87 15.23 -9.12
CA SER A 107 12.89 15.89 -8.30
C SER A 107 14.14 16.20 -9.12
N THR A 108 15.00 17.08 -8.62
CA THR A 108 16.32 17.34 -9.20
C THR A 108 17.36 16.26 -8.92
N GLY A 109 17.10 15.37 -7.98
CA GLY A 109 17.99 14.24 -7.64
C GLY A 109 17.53 12.91 -8.26
N THR A 110 18.37 11.88 -8.16
CA THR A 110 18.05 10.51 -8.62
C THR A 110 17.96 9.50 -7.49
N GLY A 111 18.51 9.80 -6.30
CA GLY A 111 18.61 8.86 -5.18
C GLY A 111 17.28 8.32 -4.65
N TRP A 112 16.19 9.04 -4.87
CA TRP A 112 14.85 8.67 -4.44
C TRP A 112 14.16 7.63 -5.35
N VAL A 113 14.63 7.47 -6.61
CA VAL A 113 14.00 6.60 -7.62
C VAL A 113 13.95 5.15 -7.16
N TYR A 114 15.03 4.67 -6.54
CA TYR A 114 15.11 3.29 -6.05
C TYR A 114 14.00 2.96 -5.05
N ASP A 115 13.76 3.84 -4.08
CA ASP A 115 12.70 3.64 -3.09
C ASP A 115 11.31 3.87 -3.70
N ALA A 116 11.15 4.86 -4.56
CA ALA A 116 9.90 5.16 -5.23
C ALA A 116 9.43 4.04 -6.19
N THR A 117 10.37 3.29 -6.77
CA THR A 117 10.08 2.11 -7.61
C THR A 117 9.93 0.81 -6.81
N GLY A 118 9.92 0.86 -5.45
CA GLY A 118 9.84 -0.34 -4.63
C GLY A 118 11.10 -1.18 -4.65
N LYS A 119 12.26 -0.52 -4.67
CA LYS A 119 13.57 -1.17 -4.82
C LYS A 119 13.72 -1.91 -6.15
N GLY A 120 13.01 -1.42 -7.16
CA GLY A 120 13.01 -1.97 -8.50
C GLY A 120 14.35 -1.82 -9.22
N SER A 121 14.45 -2.50 -10.34
CA SER A 121 15.57 -2.39 -11.27
C SER A 121 15.09 -2.01 -12.65
N GLN A 122 15.97 -1.39 -13.43
CA GLN A 122 15.70 -1.07 -14.82
C GLN A 122 15.61 -2.38 -15.65
N THR A 123 14.50 -2.54 -16.36
CA THR A 123 14.21 -3.73 -17.19
C THR A 123 14.24 -3.45 -18.69
N GLY A 124 14.22 -2.19 -19.09
CA GLY A 124 14.25 -1.82 -20.50
C GLY A 124 14.03 -0.32 -20.73
N THR A 125 13.64 0.01 -21.96
CA THR A 125 13.29 1.37 -22.37
C THR A 125 12.10 1.33 -23.30
N LEU A 126 11.31 2.41 -23.34
CA LEU A 126 10.25 2.61 -24.30
C LEU A 126 10.13 4.09 -24.68
N SER A 127 9.53 4.37 -25.84
CA SER A 127 9.27 5.75 -26.29
C SER A 127 7.82 6.12 -26.03
N VAL A 128 7.59 7.29 -25.42
CA VAL A 128 6.26 7.87 -25.21
C VAL A 128 6.29 9.31 -25.65
N ALA A 129 5.42 9.69 -26.59
CA ALA A 129 5.30 11.04 -27.13
C ALA A 129 6.66 11.67 -27.57
N GLY A 130 7.53 10.84 -28.15
CA GLY A 130 8.86 11.27 -28.62
C GLY A 130 9.96 11.31 -27.56
N ALA A 131 9.63 11.09 -26.28
CA ALA A 131 10.61 10.99 -25.20
C ALA A 131 10.94 9.51 -24.89
N THR A 132 12.21 9.25 -24.56
CA THR A 132 12.64 7.92 -24.12
C THR A 132 12.51 7.79 -22.61
N TRP A 133 11.82 6.76 -22.18
CA TRP A 133 11.60 6.39 -20.79
C TRP A 133 12.27 5.06 -20.46
N GLN A 134 12.89 4.96 -19.32
CA GLN A 134 13.36 3.70 -18.74
C GLN A 134 12.17 2.98 -18.10
N THR A 135 12.04 1.69 -18.31
CA THR A 135 11.09 0.85 -17.59
C THR A 135 11.77 0.22 -16.38
N TRP A 136 11.13 0.32 -15.23
CA TRP A 136 11.59 -0.26 -13.97
C TRP A 136 10.56 -1.23 -13.44
N SER A 137 10.99 -2.33 -12.83
CA SER A 137 10.10 -3.31 -12.18
C SER A 137 10.58 -3.62 -10.76
N ASP A 138 9.65 -3.73 -9.83
CA ASP A 138 9.90 -4.06 -8.41
C ASP A 138 9.96 -5.57 -8.13
N GLY A 139 9.90 -6.41 -9.14
CA GLY A 139 9.85 -7.86 -8.99
C GLY A 139 8.47 -8.42 -8.59
N SER A 140 7.53 -7.57 -8.16
CA SER A 140 6.13 -7.95 -7.88
C SER A 140 5.22 -7.76 -9.09
N GLY A 141 5.78 -7.31 -10.21
CA GLY A 141 5.06 -7.04 -11.44
C GLY A 141 4.61 -5.58 -11.60
N ASN A 142 4.87 -4.71 -10.63
CA ASN A 142 4.64 -3.28 -10.79
C ASN A 142 5.71 -2.70 -11.70
N THR A 143 5.27 -1.91 -12.68
CA THR A 143 6.16 -1.25 -13.64
C THR A 143 6.09 0.26 -13.42
N SER A 144 7.23 0.92 -13.42
CA SER A 144 7.34 2.38 -13.39
C SER A 144 8.09 2.87 -14.62
N LEU A 145 7.78 4.07 -15.06
CA LEU A 145 8.50 4.78 -16.11
C LEU A 145 9.34 5.87 -15.49
N VAL A 146 10.62 5.91 -15.82
CA VAL A 146 11.57 6.90 -15.29
C VAL A 146 12.28 7.58 -16.45
N ARG A 147 12.41 8.90 -16.39
CA ARG A 147 13.29 9.64 -17.29
C ARG A 147 14.05 10.75 -16.55
N SER A 148 15.18 11.13 -17.09
CA SER A 148 15.91 12.32 -16.63
C SER A 148 16.05 13.29 -17.79
N PHE A 149 15.74 14.56 -17.55
CA PHE A 149 15.82 15.63 -18.53
C PHE A 149 16.13 16.96 -17.83
N GLY A 150 17.10 17.71 -18.33
CA GLY A 150 17.42 19.05 -17.81
C GLY A 150 17.82 19.07 -16.32
N GLY A 151 18.38 18.01 -15.78
CA GLY A 151 18.71 17.90 -14.36
C GLY A 151 17.54 17.48 -13.45
N VAL A 152 16.36 17.27 -14.02
CA VAL A 152 15.18 16.75 -13.32
C VAL A 152 15.03 15.26 -13.63
N THR A 153 14.70 14.47 -12.63
CA THR A 153 14.28 13.08 -12.79
C THR A 153 12.80 12.96 -12.49
N GLU A 154 12.08 12.35 -13.41
CA GLU A 154 10.65 12.10 -13.32
C GLU A 154 10.35 10.61 -13.28
N LEU A 155 9.32 10.26 -12.53
CA LEU A 155 8.79 8.91 -12.39
C LEU A 155 7.28 8.95 -12.60
N VAL A 156 6.77 8.03 -13.39
CA VAL A 156 5.34 7.75 -13.55
C VAL A 156 5.10 6.31 -13.11
N GLY A 157 4.24 6.13 -12.11
CA GLY A 157 4.01 4.82 -11.47
C GLY A 157 4.37 4.83 -9.99
N GLY A 158 5.19 3.88 -9.55
CA GLY A 158 5.64 3.76 -8.16
C GLY A 158 4.99 2.60 -7.41
N VAL A 159 5.38 2.42 -6.15
CA VAL A 159 4.99 1.26 -5.30
C VAL A 159 3.49 1.11 -5.04
N ARG A 160 2.72 2.17 -5.17
CA ARG A 160 1.25 2.16 -4.94
C ARG A 160 0.45 1.99 -6.22
N GLN A 161 1.11 1.88 -7.34
CA GLN A 161 0.46 1.80 -8.63
C GLN A 161 -0.43 0.55 -8.75
N THR A 162 -1.61 0.75 -9.34
CA THR A 162 -2.51 -0.31 -9.77
C THR A 162 -2.95 -0.14 -11.24
N GLY A 163 -2.44 0.90 -11.90
CA GLY A 163 -2.64 1.14 -13.32
C GLY A 163 -1.77 0.22 -14.20
N SER A 164 -2.22 0.00 -15.43
CA SER A 164 -1.47 -0.75 -16.43
C SER A 164 -0.32 0.08 -17.01
N ILE A 165 0.61 -0.57 -17.73
CA ILE A 165 1.67 0.14 -18.47
C ILE A 165 1.08 1.15 -19.49
N ASP A 166 -0.09 0.88 -20.05
CA ASP A 166 -0.74 1.78 -20.98
C ASP A 166 -1.32 3.01 -20.25
N ASP A 167 -1.84 2.85 -19.03
CA ASP A 167 -2.23 3.99 -18.19
C ASP A 167 -1.01 4.90 -17.90
N LEU A 168 0.16 4.31 -17.59
CA LEU A 168 1.39 5.07 -17.36
C LEU A 168 1.83 5.84 -18.61
N LYS A 169 1.73 5.22 -19.80
CA LYS A 169 2.05 5.92 -21.06
C LYS A 169 1.13 7.12 -21.29
N VAL A 170 -0.16 6.99 -20.92
CA VAL A 170 -1.12 8.12 -21.04
C VAL A 170 -0.67 9.28 -20.17
N LEU A 171 -0.28 9.04 -18.90
CA LEU A 171 0.23 10.11 -18.04
C LEU A 171 1.58 10.64 -18.54
N ALA A 172 2.52 9.78 -18.89
CA ALA A 172 3.84 10.18 -19.39
C ALA A 172 3.74 11.05 -20.65
N ALA A 173 2.76 10.81 -21.52
CA ALA A 173 2.51 11.61 -22.72
C ALA A 173 2.01 13.04 -22.43
N THR A 174 1.50 13.31 -21.23
CA THR A 174 1.03 14.64 -20.84
C THR A 174 2.12 15.56 -20.29
N ILE A 175 3.30 15.00 -19.99
CA ILE A 175 4.41 15.75 -19.40
C ILE A 175 5.17 16.50 -20.50
N ARG A 176 5.12 17.82 -20.43
CA ARG A 176 5.69 18.72 -21.45
C ARG A 176 6.51 19.82 -20.80
#